data_3e249beb59a0a95d4e9c076e53d885a2
#
_entry.id   3e249beb59a0a95d4e9c076e53d885a2
#
_cell.length_a   1.000
_cell.length_b   1.000
_cell.length_c   1.000
_cell.angle_alpha   90.00
_cell.angle_beta   90.00
_cell.angle_gamma   90.00
#
_symmetry.space_group_name_H-M   'P 1'
#
loop_
_entity.id
_entity.type
_entity.pdbx_description
1 polymer ?
#
loop_
_entity_poly.entity_id
_entity_poly.type
_entity_poly.pdbx_seq_one_letter_code
_entity_poly.pdbx_strand_id
1 'polypeptide(L)'
;MMGRADRRIGGWAVRPAAALIVAVLLSAYPPNRLTAQVGYEPGHSPYRDIPRGGVTLLAFGYLGGSRGSVGVGMSNGPTGGLRYETALGGAIGVSFGLAYAQSTRFVVDPYKDTLSRKSGPYDNAVVLADAGLQLVLTGKKTWRGFAPYLGGALGLAVGGRSPRDTSGYDFGTKFAVMPEAGIRWYPVRRVSVRADFRMVGWKLTYPATYKYPYNQTPVLEPTAPLSEWTWHPWVTLGLGWTF
;
A
#
# COMPACT_ATOMS: atom_id res chain seq x y z
N MET A 1 18.76 -8.84 -58.92
CA MET A 1 19.38 -9.42 -57.70
C MET A 1 18.61 -8.95 -56.50
N MET A 2 17.78 -9.83 -55.94
CA MET A 2 16.86 -9.56 -54.83
C MET A 2 17.56 -9.89 -53.49
N GLY A 3 17.68 -8.90 -52.59
CA GLY A 3 18.16 -9.07 -51.23
C GLY A 3 16.97 -9.16 -50.28
N ARG A 4 16.73 -10.35 -49.73
CA ARG A 4 15.71 -10.64 -48.71
C ARG A 4 16.17 -10.10 -47.36
N ALA A 5 15.39 -9.17 -46.76
CA ALA A 5 15.56 -8.72 -45.40
C ALA A 5 14.88 -9.72 -44.45
N ASP A 6 15.68 -10.36 -43.62
CA ASP A 6 15.26 -11.31 -42.59
C ASP A 6 14.82 -10.53 -41.33
N ARG A 7 13.51 -10.49 -41.07
CA ARG A 7 12.95 -9.92 -39.84
C ARG A 7 13.04 -10.96 -38.73
N ARG A 8 14.04 -10.86 -37.86
CA ARG A 8 14.08 -11.60 -36.62
C ARG A 8 13.07 -11.02 -35.63
N ILE A 9 12.03 -11.80 -35.37
CA ILE A 9 11.05 -11.55 -34.30
C ILE A 9 11.76 -11.86 -32.98
N GLY A 10 11.99 -10.82 -32.17
CA GLY A 10 12.56 -10.95 -30.83
C GLY A 10 11.57 -11.66 -29.88
N GLY A 11 11.85 -12.92 -29.56
CA GLY A 11 11.12 -13.69 -28.56
C GLY A 11 11.29 -13.07 -27.17
N TRP A 12 10.17 -12.80 -26.52
CA TRP A 12 10.11 -12.40 -25.12
C TRP A 12 10.49 -13.62 -24.26
N ALA A 13 11.74 -13.68 -23.86
CA ALA A 13 12.18 -14.66 -22.88
C ALA A 13 11.59 -14.28 -21.51
N VAL A 14 10.50 -14.91 -21.13
CA VAL A 14 9.96 -14.89 -19.77
C VAL A 14 11.06 -15.45 -18.86
N ARG A 15 11.59 -14.61 -17.97
CA ARG A 15 12.70 -14.95 -17.09
C ARG A 15 12.34 -16.17 -16.23
N PRO A 16 13.14 -17.23 -16.21
CA PRO A 16 12.84 -18.48 -15.48
C PRO A 16 12.86 -18.34 -13.95
N ALA A 17 13.27 -17.17 -13.44
CA ALA A 17 13.35 -16.91 -12.00
C ALA A 17 11.99 -17.00 -11.27
N ALA A 18 10.90 -16.55 -11.90
CA ALA A 18 9.57 -16.60 -11.27
C ALA A 18 9.03 -18.05 -11.19
N ALA A 19 9.33 -18.86 -12.19
CA ALA A 19 8.93 -20.28 -12.21
C ALA A 19 9.71 -21.09 -11.16
N LEU A 20 10.97 -20.73 -10.90
CA LEU A 20 11.81 -21.38 -9.90
C LEU A 20 11.33 -21.10 -8.46
N ILE A 21 10.89 -19.88 -8.18
CA ILE A 21 10.35 -19.51 -6.86
C ILE A 21 9.04 -20.27 -6.59
N VAL A 22 8.15 -20.39 -7.56
CA VAL A 22 6.91 -21.14 -7.43
C VAL A 22 7.19 -22.63 -7.26
N ALA A 23 8.16 -23.20 -8.00
CA ALA A 23 8.56 -24.60 -7.88
C ALA A 23 9.21 -24.90 -6.51
N VAL A 24 10.03 -24.01 -5.97
CA VAL A 24 10.62 -24.14 -4.62
C VAL A 24 9.55 -24.06 -3.53
N LEU A 25 8.55 -23.17 -3.68
CA LEU A 25 7.43 -23.10 -2.74
C LEU A 25 6.50 -24.32 -2.80
N LEU A 26 6.35 -24.94 -3.97
CA LEU A 26 5.56 -26.16 -4.13
C LEU A 26 6.32 -27.43 -3.71
N SER A 27 7.65 -27.46 -3.84
CA SER A 27 8.49 -28.59 -3.40
C SER A 27 8.77 -28.59 -1.88
N ALA A 28 8.55 -27.48 -1.19
CA ALA A 28 8.62 -27.39 0.26
C ALA A 28 7.40 -28.00 0.99
N TYR A 29 6.39 -28.49 0.23
CA TYR A 29 5.32 -29.31 0.81
C TYR A 29 5.84 -30.75 0.98
N PRO A 30 6.11 -31.20 2.22
CA PRO A 30 6.42 -32.60 2.43
C PRO A 30 5.18 -33.41 2.02
N PRO A 31 5.37 -34.56 1.34
CA PRO A 31 4.24 -35.42 1.01
C PRO A 31 3.51 -35.74 2.30
N ASN A 32 2.20 -35.50 2.31
CA ASN A 32 1.31 -35.76 3.44
C ASN A 32 1.53 -37.20 3.96
N ARG A 33 2.49 -37.35 4.88
CA ARG A 33 2.41 -38.44 5.83
C ARG A 33 1.24 -38.10 6.70
N LEU A 34 0.17 -38.86 6.64
CA LEU A 34 -0.84 -38.94 7.68
C LEU A 34 -0.17 -39.54 8.94
N THR A 35 0.77 -38.77 9.51
CA THR A 35 1.17 -38.97 10.88
C THR A 35 -0.06 -38.62 11.68
N ALA A 36 -0.61 -39.61 12.40
CA ALA A 36 -1.62 -39.40 13.42
C ALA A 36 -1.19 -38.12 14.16
N GLN A 37 -2.04 -37.10 14.15
CA GLN A 37 -1.77 -35.88 14.91
C GLN A 37 -1.58 -36.32 16.34
N VAL A 38 -0.35 -36.36 16.81
CA VAL A 38 -0.04 -36.45 18.21
C VAL A 38 -0.57 -35.13 18.77
N GLY A 39 -1.80 -35.18 19.32
CA GLY A 39 -2.44 -34.00 19.88
C GLY A 39 -1.57 -33.51 21.03
N TYR A 40 -1.30 -32.21 21.04
CA TYR A 40 -0.72 -31.59 22.22
C TYR A 40 -1.68 -31.81 23.40
N GLU A 41 -1.15 -32.11 24.57
CA GLU A 41 -1.95 -32.17 25.78
C GLU A 41 -2.76 -30.88 25.96
N PRO A 42 -4.03 -30.97 26.40
CA PRO A 42 -4.85 -29.81 26.71
C PRO A 42 -4.08 -28.89 27.69
N GLY A 43 -3.82 -27.67 27.34
CA GLY A 43 -3.02 -26.71 28.11
C GLY A 43 -1.60 -26.47 27.58
N HIS A 44 -1.01 -27.37 26.81
CA HIS A 44 0.32 -27.20 26.21
C HIS A 44 0.28 -26.88 24.70
N SER A 45 -0.91 -26.84 24.10
CA SER A 45 -1.05 -26.48 22.69
C SER A 45 -0.59 -25.04 22.44
N PRO A 46 0.34 -24.81 21.49
CA PRO A 46 0.73 -23.46 21.07
C PRO A 46 -0.38 -22.76 20.28
N TYR A 47 -1.42 -23.50 19.89
CA TYR A 47 -2.53 -22.98 19.10
C TYR A 47 -3.70 -22.57 20.00
N ARG A 48 -4.18 -21.33 19.78
CA ARG A 48 -5.37 -20.80 20.47
C ARG A 48 -6.31 -20.24 19.42
N ASP A 49 -7.61 -20.33 19.65
CA ASP A 49 -8.60 -19.73 18.76
C ASP A 49 -8.47 -18.21 18.74
N ILE A 50 -8.56 -17.64 17.55
CA ILE A 50 -8.64 -16.19 17.38
C ILE A 50 -9.98 -15.74 17.95
N PRO A 51 -10.02 -14.68 18.79
CA PRO A 51 -11.27 -14.15 19.32
C PRO A 51 -12.25 -13.83 18.18
N ARG A 52 -13.48 -14.32 18.33
CA ARG A 52 -14.57 -14.03 17.38
C ARG A 52 -15.22 -12.73 17.79
N GLY A 53 -15.31 -11.81 16.88
CA GLY A 53 -15.93 -10.50 17.13
C GLY A 53 -15.31 -9.43 16.24
N GLY A 54 -15.89 -8.24 16.29
CA GLY A 54 -15.32 -7.06 15.69
C GLY A 54 -14.13 -6.56 16.50
N VAL A 55 -13.12 -6.09 15.81
CA VAL A 55 -11.93 -5.48 16.43
C VAL A 55 -11.85 -4.04 15.98
N THR A 56 -11.82 -3.11 16.92
CA THR A 56 -11.49 -1.71 16.61
C THR A 56 -10.03 -1.47 16.97
N LEU A 57 -9.29 -0.93 16.03
CA LEU A 57 -7.88 -0.62 16.19
C LEU A 57 -7.65 0.87 16.11
N LEU A 58 -6.82 1.38 17.04
CA LEU A 58 -6.15 2.67 16.88
C LEU A 58 -4.77 2.38 16.31
N ALA A 59 -4.45 2.96 15.14
CA ALA A 59 -3.21 2.71 14.44
C ALA A 59 -2.42 4.01 14.27
N PHE A 60 -1.12 3.93 14.48
CA PHE A 60 -0.16 4.99 14.21
C PHE A 60 0.93 4.45 13.31
N GLY A 61 1.48 5.30 12.46
CA GLY A 61 2.48 4.83 11.52
C GLY A 61 3.18 5.95 10.77
N TYR A 62 3.84 5.54 9.71
CA TYR A 62 4.61 6.40 8.85
C TYR A 62 4.39 6.03 7.39
N LEU A 63 3.93 7.00 6.62
CA LEU A 63 3.71 6.86 5.19
C LEU A 63 4.91 7.41 4.43
N GLY A 64 5.56 6.57 3.64
CA GLY A 64 6.63 6.97 2.75
C GLY A 64 6.09 7.78 1.58
N GLY A 65 6.76 8.87 1.25
CA GLY A 65 6.38 9.74 0.15
C GLY A 65 6.93 9.25 -1.19
N SER A 66 6.20 9.60 -2.24
CA SER A 66 6.69 9.54 -3.61
C SER A 66 6.31 10.83 -4.31
N ARG A 67 7.31 11.60 -4.71
CA ARG A 67 7.09 12.94 -5.27
C ARG A 67 6.67 12.92 -6.73
N GLY A 68 6.71 11.74 -7.37
CA GLY A 68 6.50 11.61 -8.80
C GLY A 68 7.64 12.24 -9.63
N SER A 69 7.54 12.16 -10.94
CA SER A 69 8.55 12.67 -11.89
C SER A 69 8.71 14.18 -11.83
N VAL A 70 7.63 14.91 -11.54
CA VAL A 70 7.63 16.39 -11.45
C VAL A 70 8.05 16.88 -10.07
N GLY A 71 7.93 16.04 -9.04
CA GLY A 71 8.31 16.42 -7.69
C GLY A 71 7.20 17.12 -6.88
N VAL A 72 5.94 17.11 -7.34
CA VAL A 72 4.78 17.72 -6.67
C VAL A 72 4.01 16.76 -5.76
N GLY A 73 4.30 15.46 -5.83
CA GLY A 73 3.69 14.46 -4.97
C GLY A 73 4.09 14.67 -3.50
N MET A 74 3.40 13.96 -2.61
CA MET A 74 3.61 14.06 -1.17
C MET A 74 4.98 13.51 -0.73
N SER A 75 5.54 14.13 0.27
CA SER A 75 6.71 13.66 1.01
C SER A 75 6.30 12.65 2.09
N ASN A 76 7.30 12.11 2.79
CA ASN A 76 7.07 11.23 3.93
C ASN A 76 6.32 11.96 5.04
N GLY A 77 5.57 11.21 5.85
CA GLY A 77 4.94 11.80 7.02
C GLY A 77 4.30 10.81 7.99
N PRO A 78 4.07 11.25 9.24
CA PRO A 78 3.38 10.44 10.24
C PRO A 78 1.91 10.25 9.85
N THR A 79 1.35 9.13 10.32
CA THR A 79 -0.05 8.79 10.13
C THR A 79 -0.69 8.37 11.44
N GLY A 80 -1.99 8.67 11.57
CA GLY A 80 -2.83 8.17 12.64
C GLY A 80 -4.21 7.83 12.10
N GLY A 81 -4.83 6.79 12.64
CA GLY A 81 -6.13 6.37 12.12
C GLY A 81 -6.84 5.32 12.96
N LEU A 82 -8.05 5.02 12.54
CA LEU A 82 -8.91 3.98 13.09
C LEU A 82 -9.12 2.90 12.05
N ARG A 83 -9.21 1.66 12.49
CA ARG A 83 -9.55 0.53 11.66
C ARG A 83 -10.52 -0.39 12.38
N TYR A 84 -11.54 -0.81 11.69
CA TYR A 84 -12.47 -1.84 12.13
C TYR A 84 -12.26 -3.11 11.34
N GLU A 85 -12.26 -4.26 12.01
CA GLU A 85 -12.08 -5.56 11.36
C GLU A 85 -13.09 -6.56 11.90
N THR A 86 -13.56 -7.43 11.03
CA THR A 86 -14.45 -8.53 11.41
C THR A 86 -14.18 -9.76 10.54
N ALA A 87 -14.42 -10.94 11.10
CA ALA A 87 -14.30 -12.20 10.36
C ALA A 87 -15.53 -12.39 9.47
N LEU A 88 -15.30 -12.67 8.19
CA LEU A 88 -16.37 -13.14 7.26
C LEU A 88 -16.62 -14.63 7.42
N GLY A 89 -15.59 -15.41 7.68
CA GLY A 89 -15.64 -16.84 7.85
C GLY A 89 -14.30 -17.50 7.56
N GLY A 90 -14.05 -18.64 8.21
CA GLY A 90 -12.79 -19.35 8.02
C GLY A 90 -11.58 -18.53 8.43
N ALA A 91 -10.66 -18.35 7.46
CA ALA A 91 -9.45 -17.55 7.59
C ALA A 91 -9.61 -16.14 7.01
N ILE A 92 -10.78 -15.80 6.48
CA ILE A 92 -11.01 -14.55 5.75
C ILE A 92 -11.63 -13.52 6.68
N GLY A 93 -11.08 -12.32 6.70
CA GLY A 93 -11.60 -11.15 7.37
C GLY A 93 -11.81 -9.98 6.43
N VAL A 94 -12.68 -9.06 6.85
CA VAL A 94 -12.91 -7.76 6.21
C VAL A 94 -12.36 -6.68 7.13
N SER A 95 -11.85 -5.63 6.52
CA SER A 95 -11.39 -4.46 7.25
C SER A 95 -11.90 -3.17 6.60
N PHE A 96 -12.16 -2.17 7.44
CA PHE A 96 -12.48 -0.80 7.05
C PHE A 96 -11.52 0.13 7.78
N GLY A 97 -10.88 1.03 7.05
CA GLY A 97 -9.87 1.93 7.58
C GLY A 97 -10.19 3.39 7.29
N LEU A 98 -9.85 4.26 8.22
CA LEU A 98 -9.81 5.70 8.05
C LEU A 98 -8.53 6.21 8.68
N ALA A 99 -7.67 6.86 7.90
CA ALA A 99 -6.39 7.36 8.36
C ALA A 99 -6.14 8.78 7.86
N TYR A 100 -5.42 9.53 8.67
CA TYR A 100 -4.91 10.85 8.36
C TYR A 100 -3.39 10.76 8.24
N ALA A 101 -2.85 11.25 7.13
CA ALA A 101 -1.42 11.36 6.89
C ALA A 101 -1.02 12.83 6.82
N GLN A 102 -0.16 13.25 7.73
CA GLN A 102 0.45 14.58 7.67
C GLN A 102 1.72 14.49 6.83
N SER A 103 1.87 15.38 5.86
CA SER A 103 2.99 15.37 4.93
C SER A 103 3.34 16.78 4.50
N THR A 104 4.33 16.90 3.64
CA THR A 104 4.65 18.15 2.94
C THR A 104 4.75 17.89 1.45
N ARG A 105 4.57 18.90 0.62
CA ARG A 105 4.82 18.83 -0.81
C ARG A 105 5.49 20.08 -1.34
N PHE A 106 6.13 19.96 -2.48
CA PHE A 106 6.62 21.09 -3.22
C PHE A 106 5.58 21.56 -4.23
N VAL A 107 5.57 22.86 -4.50
CA VAL A 107 4.82 23.47 -5.58
C VAL A 107 5.80 23.74 -6.72
N VAL A 108 5.43 23.31 -7.92
CA VAL A 108 6.19 23.58 -9.16
C VAL A 108 5.33 24.44 -10.07
N ASP A 109 5.64 25.73 -10.15
CA ASP A 109 4.89 26.70 -10.93
C ASP A 109 5.38 26.70 -12.40
N PRO A 110 4.57 26.31 -13.38
CA PRO A 110 4.97 26.27 -14.78
C PRO A 110 5.16 27.64 -15.42
N TYR A 111 4.66 28.71 -14.76
CA TYR A 111 4.74 30.08 -15.25
C TYR A 111 5.99 30.84 -14.78
N LYS A 112 6.84 30.18 -13.99
CA LYS A 112 8.09 30.72 -13.50
C LYS A 112 9.29 30.15 -14.23
N ASP A 113 10.38 30.90 -14.21
CA ASP A 113 11.66 30.47 -14.74
C ASP A 113 12.17 29.19 -14.06
N THR A 114 12.92 28.38 -14.76
CA THR A 114 13.39 27.05 -14.35
C THR A 114 14.06 27.04 -12.97
N LEU A 115 14.80 28.11 -12.64
CA LEU A 115 15.52 28.23 -11.36
C LEU A 115 14.61 28.61 -10.19
N SER A 116 13.49 29.30 -10.45
CA SER A 116 12.58 29.85 -9.44
C SER A 116 11.24 29.14 -9.33
N ARG A 117 10.94 28.18 -10.22
CA ARG A 117 9.62 27.53 -10.30
C ARG A 117 9.28 26.59 -9.15
N LYS A 118 10.29 26.08 -8.43
CA LYS A 118 10.09 25.16 -7.31
C LYS A 118 10.09 25.92 -6.00
N SER A 119 9.00 25.83 -5.23
CA SER A 119 8.83 26.45 -3.93
C SER A 119 8.30 25.45 -2.89
N GLY A 120 8.52 25.75 -1.62
CA GLY A 120 8.15 24.88 -0.50
C GLY A 120 9.36 24.31 0.24
N PRO A 121 9.20 23.26 1.07
CA PRO A 121 7.98 22.46 1.22
C PRO A 121 6.84 23.18 1.93
N TYR A 122 5.60 22.88 1.54
CA TYR A 122 4.38 23.35 2.19
C TYR A 122 3.65 22.19 2.84
N ASP A 123 3.01 22.43 3.97
CA ASP A 123 2.20 21.44 4.67
C ASP A 123 1.08 20.94 3.77
N ASN A 124 0.90 19.64 3.78
CA ASN A 124 -0.13 18.92 3.05
C ASN A 124 -0.65 17.79 3.91
N ALA A 125 -1.94 17.54 3.83
CA ALA A 125 -2.58 16.43 4.52
C ALA A 125 -3.34 15.56 3.52
N VAL A 126 -3.34 14.26 3.76
CA VAL A 126 -4.11 13.29 2.98
C VAL A 126 -4.92 12.44 3.94
N VAL A 127 -6.22 12.36 3.67
CA VAL A 127 -7.13 11.41 4.32
C VAL A 127 -7.26 10.18 3.44
N LEU A 128 -7.07 9.01 4.05
CA LEU A 128 -7.19 7.71 3.42
C LEU A 128 -8.41 6.99 4.00
N ALA A 129 -9.34 6.58 3.16
CA ALA A 129 -10.46 5.72 3.53
C ALA A 129 -10.37 4.43 2.71
N ASP A 130 -10.37 3.28 3.36
CA ASP A 130 -10.17 1.99 2.70
C ASP A 130 -11.13 0.90 3.19
N ALA A 131 -11.40 -0.07 2.31
CA ALA A 131 -12.04 -1.32 2.61
C ALA A 131 -11.22 -2.47 2.01
N GLY A 132 -10.99 -3.52 2.79
CA GLY A 132 -10.10 -4.59 2.39
C GLY A 132 -10.50 -5.97 2.85
N LEU A 133 -9.82 -6.95 2.27
CA LEU A 133 -9.91 -8.36 2.61
C LEU A 133 -8.56 -8.83 3.13
N GLN A 134 -8.60 -9.72 4.12
CA GLN A 134 -7.41 -10.29 4.74
C GLN A 134 -7.56 -11.79 4.85
N LEU A 135 -6.48 -12.49 4.55
CA LEU A 135 -6.33 -13.93 4.73
C LEU A 135 -5.37 -14.19 5.90
N VAL A 136 -5.87 -14.71 6.99
CA VAL A 136 -5.07 -15.12 8.14
C VAL A 136 -4.38 -16.45 7.81
N LEU A 137 -3.07 -16.47 7.78
CA LEU A 137 -2.28 -17.63 7.33
C LEU A 137 -2.35 -18.82 8.29
N THR A 138 -2.64 -18.56 9.56
CA THR A 138 -2.88 -19.59 10.59
C THR A 138 -4.34 -20.05 10.66
N GLY A 139 -5.19 -19.58 9.73
CA GLY A 139 -6.62 -19.91 9.70
C GLY A 139 -7.38 -19.27 10.87
N LYS A 140 -8.14 -20.08 11.61
CA LYS A 140 -8.93 -19.61 12.75
C LYS A 140 -8.15 -19.61 14.09
N LYS A 141 -6.87 -19.96 14.05
CA LYS A 141 -6.05 -20.13 15.24
C LYS A 141 -4.86 -19.18 15.23
N THR A 142 -4.36 -18.84 16.39
CA THR A 142 -3.05 -18.19 16.56
C THR A 142 -2.00 -19.26 16.84
N TRP A 143 -0.76 -18.98 16.51
CA TRP A 143 0.40 -19.74 16.96
C TRP A 143 1.14 -18.93 18.03
N ARG A 144 1.13 -19.42 19.29
CA ARG A 144 1.67 -18.70 20.45
C ARG A 144 1.13 -17.26 20.60
N GLY A 145 -0.12 -17.04 20.21
CA GLY A 145 -0.75 -15.72 20.21
C GLY A 145 -0.52 -14.90 18.94
N PHE A 146 0.32 -15.35 18.01
CA PHE A 146 0.57 -14.65 16.74
C PHE A 146 -0.33 -15.16 15.62
N ALA A 147 -0.80 -14.25 14.78
CA ALA A 147 -1.62 -14.53 13.61
C ALA A 147 -1.12 -13.66 12.43
N PRO A 148 -0.17 -14.16 11.62
CA PRO A 148 0.25 -13.48 10.41
C PRO A 148 -0.86 -13.52 9.35
N TYR A 149 -0.92 -12.48 8.52
CA TYR A 149 -1.92 -12.38 7.44
C TYR A 149 -1.35 -11.64 6.24
N LEU A 150 -1.99 -11.91 5.12
CA LEU A 150 -1.83 -11.17 3.86
C LEU A 150 -3.18 -10.60 3.46
N GLY A 151 -3.19 -9.52 2.74
CA GLY A 151 -4.43 -8.89 2.33
C GLY A 151 -4.25 -7.84 1.26
N GLY A 152 -5.35 -7.18 0.97
CA GLY A 152 -5.38 -6.04 0.09
C GLY A 152 -6.63 -5.22 0.35
N ALA A 153 -6.51 -3.93 0.14
CA ALA A 153 -7.59 -2.99 0.27
C ALA A 153 -7.69 -2.08 -0.96
N LEU A 154 -8.89 -1.61 -1.20
CA LEU A 154 -9.19 -0.56 -2.14
C LEU A 154 -9.72 0.64 -1.38
N GLY A 155 -9.41 1.84 -1.83
CA GLY A 155 -9.81 3.02 -1.09
C GLY A 155 -9.72 4.31 -1.88
N LEU A 156 -9.91 5.39 -1.16
CA LEU A 156 -9.80 6.76 -1.65
C LEU A 156 -8.76 7.50 -0.81
N ALA A 157 -7.88 8.22 -1.51
CA ALA A 157 -6.97 9.17 -0.92
C ALA A 157 -7.45 10.58 -1.28
N VAL A 158 -7.78 11.38 -0.28
CA VAL A 158 -8.29 12.75 -0.45
C VAL A 158 -7.27 13.72 0.11
N GLY A 159 -6.70 14.54 -0.76
CA GLY A 159 -5.74 15.58 -0.38
C GLY A 159 -6.33 16.98 -0.56
N GLY A 160 -5.90 17.88 0.32
CA GLY A 160 -6.27 19.29 0.24
C GLY A 160 -5.50 20.04 -0.86
N ARG A 161 -6.09 21.14 -1.35
CA ARG A 161 -5.38 22.13 -2.16
C ARG A 161 -4.56 23.04 -1.22
N SER A 162 -3.30 23.27 -1.53
CA SER A 162 -2.52 24.29 -0.83
C SER A 162 -2.97 25.68 -1.29
N PRO A 163 -3.35 26.60 -0.38
CA PRO A 163 -3.74 27.96 -0.75
C PRO A 163 -2.64 28.76 -1.47
N ARG A 164 -1.39 28.35 -1.32
CA ARG A 164 -0.22 28.97 -1.96
C ARG A 164 0.15 28.36 -3.30
N ASP A 165 -0.64 27.38 -3.78
CA ASP A 165 -0.36 26.68 -5.03
C ASP A 165 -1.04 27.40 -6.20
N THR A 166 -0.26 28.14 -6.96
CA THR A 166 -0.66 28.83 -8.19
C THR A 166 -0.41 27.98 -9.45
N SER A 167 0.14 26.75 -9.31
CA SER A 167 0.54 25.91 -10.43
C SER A 167 -0.64 25.26 -11.18
N GLY A 168 -1.82 25.29 -10.61
CA GLY A 168 -2.99 24.55 -11.12
C GLY A 168 -2.98 23.06 -10.81
N TYR A 169 -1.97 22.55 -10.09
CA TYR A 169 -1.96 21.17 -9.62
C TYR A 169 -2.88 21.03 -8.40
N ASP A 170 -3.75 20.03 -8.44
CA ASP A 170 -4.59 19.63 -7.33
C ASP A 170 -4.44 18.13 -7.07
N PHE A 171 -4.17 17.75 -5.83
CA PHE A 171 -4.16 16.35 -5.47
C PHE A 171 -5.59 15.78 -5.62
N GLY A 172 -6.58 16.46 -5.06
CA GLY A 172 -7.98 16.07 -5.11
C GLY A 172 -8.24 14.70 -4.52
N THR A 173 -9.18 13.96 -5.12
CA THR A 173 -9.52 12.58 -4.73
C THR A 173 -8.87 11.59 -5.68
N LYS A 174 -8.15 10.61 -5.14
CA LYS A 174 -7.48 9.55 -5.90
C LYS A 174 -8.00 8.19 -5.46
N PHE A 175 -8.24 7.31 -6.43
CA PHE A 175 -8.44 5.89 -6.14
C PHE A 175 -7.10 5.28 -5.69
N ALA A 176 -7.14 4.49 -4.63
CA ALA A 176 -5.95 3.86 -4.05
C ALA A 176 -6.09 2.34 -4.00
N VAL A 177 -4.99 1.64 -4.28
CA VAL A 177 -4.85 0.19 -4.13
C VAL A 177 -3.78 -0.07 -3.08
N MET A 178 -4.04 -1.02 -2.17
CA MET A 178 -3.21 -1.21 -0.98
C MET A 178 -2.99 -2.69 -0.70
N PRO A 179 -2.06 -3.38 -1.41
CA PRO A 179 -1.61 -4.68 -0.92
C PRO A 179 -1.00 -4.54 0.47
N GLU A 180 -1.30 -5.51 1.34
CA GLU A 180 -0.88 -5.47 2.73
C GLU A 180 -0.40 -6.82 3.24
N ALA A 181 0.55 -6.78 4.18
CA ALA A 181 0.99 -7.91 4.96
C ALA A 181 1.17 -7.46 6.41
N GLY A 182 0.90 -8.33 7.36
CA GLY A 182 1.05 -7.96 8.76
C GLY A 182 1.00 -9.15 9.70
N ILE A 183 1.17 -8.83 10.96
CA ILE A 183 1.10 -9.79 12.04
C ILE A 183 0.27 -9.21 13.19
N ARG A 184 -0.60 -10.02 13.75
CA ARG A 184 -1.36 -9.72 14.95
C ARG A 184 -0.83 -10.55 16.09
N TRP A 185 -0.68 -9.93 17.24
CA TRP A 185 -0.34 -10.59 18.48
C TRP A 185 -1.46 -10.38 19.51
N TYR A 186 -1.94 -11.45 20.10
CA TYR A 186 -2.99 -11.46 21.10
C TYR A 186 -2.39 -11.80 22.48
N PRO A 187 -1.89 -10.80 23.23
CA PRO A 187 -1.38 -11.02 24.59
C PRO A 187 -2.48 -11.54 25.53
N VAL A 188 -3.68 -11.01 25.36
CA VAL A 188 -4.88 -11.44 26.08
C VAL A 188 -6.09 -11.51 25.14
N ARG A 189 -7.17 -12.18 25.54
CA ARG A 189 -8.32 -12.47 24.65
C ARG A 189 -8.96 -11.25 23.98
N ARG A 190 -8.93 -10.08 24.63
CA ARG A 190 -9.60 -8.86 24.14
C ARG A 190 -8.67 -7.82 23.55
N VAL A 191 -7.36 -7.97 23.74
CA VAL A 191 -6.38 -7.00 23.29
C VAL A 191 -5.54 -7.61 22.17
N SER A 192 -5.36 -6.87 21.11
CA SER A 192 -4.44 -7.24 20.03
C SER A 192 -3.47 -6.10 19.76
N VAL A 193 -2.21 -6.47 19.55
CA VAL A 193 -1.18 -5.58 18.98
C VAL A 193 -0.95 -5.99 17.55
N ARG A 194 -0.81 -5.04 16.68
CA ARG A 194 -0.68 -5.28 15.25
C ARG A 194 0.49 -4.50 14.66
N ALA A 195 1.21 -5.13 13.76
CA ALA A 195 2.21 -4.48 12.91
C ALA A 195 1.88 -4.78 11.46
N ASP A 196 1.77 -3.73 10.64
CA ASP A 196 1.40 -3.82 9.23
C ASP A 196 2.41 -3.14 8.34
N PHE A 197 2.62 -3.74 7.20
CA PHE A 197 3.24 -3.13 6.05
C PHE A 197 2.22 -3.09 4.90
N ARG A 198 2.02 -1.92 4.32
CA ARG A 198 1.18 -1.70 3.15
C ARG A 198 1.96 -0.97 2.07
N MET A 199 1.63 -1.22 0.84
CA MET A 199 2.11 -0.44 -0.29
C MET A 199 0.93 0.29 -0.90
N VAL A 200 0.80 1.58 -0.62
CA VAL A 200 -0.31 2.39 -1.12
C VAL A 200 0.04 2.93 -2.49
N GLY A 201 -0.75 2.56 -3.49
CA GLY A 201 -0.61 3.03 -4.87
C GLY A 201 -1.77 3.93 -5.26
N TRP A 202 -1.47 5.10 -5.82
CA TRP A 202 -2.44 5.97 -6.49
C TRP A 202 -1.86 6.64 -7.72
N LYS A 203 -2.73 7.17 -8.56
CA LYS A 203 -2.35 7.83 -9.80
C LYS A 203 -2.30 9.34 -9.62
N LEU A 204 -1.13 9.95 -9.77
CA LEU A 204 -0.98 11.40 -9.88
C LEU A 204 -1.42 11.86 -11.28
N THR A 205 -2.04 13.03 -11.36
CA THR A 205 -2.44 13.65 -12.62
C THR A 205 -1.94 15.08 -12.63
N TYR A 206 -1.25 15.43 -13.70
CA TYR A 206 -0.62 16.74 -13.88
C TYR A 206 -1.46 17.63 -14.78
N PRO A 207 -1.50 18.96 -14.53
CA PRO A 207 -2.18 19.89 -15.41
C PRO A 207 -1.48 19.99 -16.78
N ALA A 208 -2.24 20.25 -17.84
CA ALA A 208 -1.68 20.41 -19.20
C ALA A 208 -0.66 21.55 -19.31
N THR A 209 -0.77 22.55 -18.43
CA THR A 209 0.18 23.67 -18.35
C THR A 209 1.62 23.25 -18.04
N TYR A 210 1.83 22.03 -17.50
CA TYR A 210 3.18 21.48 -17.28
C TYR A 210 3.88 21.09 -18.58
N LYS A 211 3.11 20.78 -19.62
CA LYS A 211 3.66 20.53 -20.98
C LYS A 211 3.72 21.77 -21.86
N TYR A 212 2.72 22.63 -21.72
CA TYR A 212 2.52 23.77 -22.58
C TYR A 212 2.38 25.08 -21.78
N PRO A 213 3.44 25.49 -21.05
CA PRO A 213 3.41 26.77 -20.36
C PRO A 213 3.53 27.92 -21.36
N TYR A 214 2.86 29.03 -21.08
CA TYR A 214 3.00 30.22 -21.90
C TYR A 214 4.37 30.89 -21.66
N ASN A 215 5.17 31.06 -22.73
CA ASN A 215 6.48 31.71 -22.74
C ASN A 215 7.51 31.17 -21.72
N GLN A 216 7.41 29.90 -21.32
CA GLN A 216 8.31 29.28 -20.37
C GLN A 216 8.77 27.89 -20.82
N THR A 217 9.85 27.40 -20.25
CA THR A 217 10.33 26.04 -20.50
C THR A 217 9.37 25.03 -19.88
N PRO A 218 8.91 24.00 -20.61
CA PRO A 218 8.05 22.96 -20.08
C PRO A 218 8.61 22.29 -18.82
N VAL A 219 7.72 21.94 -17.89
CA VAL A 219 8.04 21.15 -16.69
C VAL A 219 8.14 19.66 -17.04
N LEU A 220 7.25 19.21 -17.94
CA LEU A 220 7.23 17.88 -18.51
C LEU A 220 7.54 17.95 -20.00
N GLU A 221 8.29 16.98 -20.49
CA GLU A 221 8.50 16.83 -21.93
C GLU A 221 7.16 16.65 -22.67
N PRO A 222 7.02 17.16 -23.89
CA PRO A 222 5.78 17.06 -24.67
C PRO A 222 5.28 15.61 -24.86
N THR A 223 6.19 14.64 -24.89
CA THR A 223 5.91 13.20 -25.04
C THR A 223 5.58 12.51 -23.73
N ALA A 224 5.95 13.07 -22.56
CA ALA A 224 5.73 12.46 -21.25
C ALA A 224 4.23 12.35 -20.93
N PRO A 225 3.76 11.30 -20.22
CA PRO A 225 2.36 11.18 -19.82
C PRO A 225 2.00 12.25 -18.78
N LEU A 226 0.76 12.77 -18.84
CA LEU A 226 0.22 13.69 -17.83
C LEU A 226 -0.25 12.97 -16.56
N SER A 227 0.04 11.71 -16.42
CA SER A 227 -0.32 10.95 -15.22
C SER A 227 0.63 9.79 -15.01
N GLU A 228 0.91 9.48 -13.74
CA GLU A 228 1.78 8.37 -13.36
C GLU A 228 1.29 7.71 -12.08
N TRP A 229 1.58 6.42 -11.91
CA TRP A 229 1.36 5.71 -10.66
C TRP A 229 2.51 5.97 -9.71
N THR A 230 2.20 6.33 -8.47
CA THR A 230 3.17 6.46 -7.38
C THR A 230 2.85 5.47 -6.28
N TRP A 231 3.89 4.93 -5.67
CA TRP A 231 3.80 3.92 -4.63
C TRP A 231 4.40 4.45 -3.34
N HIS A 232 3.68 4.23 -2.24
CA HIS A 232 3.97 4.80 -0.94
C HIS A 232 4.03 3.66 0.09
N PRO A 233 5.22 3.28 0.58
CA PRO A 233 5.32 2.31 1.65
C PRO A 233 4.71 2.87 2.93
N TRP A 234 3.87 2.10 3.59
CA TRP A 234 3.18 2.50 4.79
C TRP A 234 3.37 1.46 5.88
N VAL A 235 4.05 1.83 6.96
CA VAL A 235 4.26 1.00 8.15
C VAL A 235 3.36 1.51 9.26
N THR A 236 2.60 0.61 9.90
CA THR A 236 1.74 0.98 11.02
C THR A 236 1.89 0.02 12.19
N LEU A 237 1.73 0.57 13.38
CA LEU A 237 1.53 -0.18 14.63
C LEU A 237 0.14 0.15 15.16
N GLY A 238 -0.59 -0.86 15.56
CA GLY A 238 -1.96 -0.70 16.05
C GLY A 238 -2.21 -1.41 17.38
N LEU A 239 -3.08 -0.80 18.18
CA LEU A 239 -3.63 -1.40 19.39
C LEU A 239 -5.12 -1.62 19.19
N GLY A 240 -5.58 -2.86 19.34
CA GLY A 240 -6.95 -3.25 19.06
C GLY A 240 -7.67 -3.81 20.28
N TRP A 241 -8.98 -3.57 20.29
CA TRP A 241 -9.91 -4.12 21.26
C TRP A 241 -10.97 -4.96 20.55
N THR A 242 -11.19 -6.20 21.04
CA THR A 242 -12.19 -7.14 20.52
C THR A 242 -13.44 -7.09 21.39
N PHE A 243 -14.59 -6.99 20.76
CA PHE A 243 -15.93 -6.96 21.39
C PHE A 243 -16.55 -8.35 21.41
#